data_9487c4b4089b74e2230fa79f2a7db422
#
_entry.id   9487c4b4089b74e2230fa79f2a7db422
#
_cell.length_a   1.000
_cell.length_b   1.000
_cell.length_c   1.000
_cell.angle_alpha   90.00
_cell.angle_beta   90.00
_cell.angle_gamma   90.00
#
_symmetry.space_group_name_H-M   'P 1'
#
loop_
_entity.id
_entity.type
_entity.pdbx_description
1 polymer ?
#
loop_
_entity_poly.entity_id
_entity_poly.type
_entity_poly.pdbx_seq_one_letter_code
_entity_poly.pdbx_strand_id
1 'polypeptide(L)'
;SCSTTKDRWVNRKYHEVTSHYNAYFNGEEAFDEAVEQFQNGEEWDFEQFLPIYFWPDAEQASGLFAKMDRAIEKSAKVVKKHSMVFAGKQKNDYVFKAYLLIARSRFYKHELIQTLEATSYIEDNFGRIELAEDEVFWSKLLAAQTHIRMENFFQAEQQLDELYTKKLPKAELFEAQKTMAYFHFSQERWSEAQYWVAAAAQSASIKSEKVRLTYLNAQLLAKLGKGYESALAYEDVLKLHPDDYDITFSAQIKRAENFDVFMEDISIIEKVLNKMLKDDKNITYRDQIYYVWALKELDLEYYPEAEAKLRQSIASSVDNARQKGKSYLKLAGIAFDFKSFVNAQAYYDSAIAVLPMDYPGLDTLEERTSVLNDLVAQLNVVALEDSLQSMYGLDDQALRQKF
;
A
#
# COMPACT_ATOMS: atom_id res chain seq x y z
N SER A 1 17.29 49.45 -2.58
CA SER A 1 16.19 48.50 -2.33
C SER A 1 14.86 49.17 -2.65
N CYS A 2 13.97 48.50 -3.41
CA CYS A 2 12.63 49.00 -3.67
C CYS A 2 11.78 48.91 -2.38
N SER A 3 10.87 49.87 -2.23
CA SER A 3 10.01 49.94 -1.04
C SER A 3 8.78 49.07 -1.20
N THR A 4 8.38 48.28 -0.20
CA THR A 4 7.10 47.56 -0.12
C THR A 4 5.89 48.45 0.08
N THR A 5 6.12 49.74 0.46
CA THR A 5 5.03 50.69 0.76
C THR A 5 4.62 51.53 -0.45
N LYS A 6 5.23 51.33 -1.63
CA LYS A 6 4.91 52.09 -2.85
C LYS A 6 4.34 51.16 -3.89
N ASP A 7 3.05 51.35 -4.27
CA ASP A 7 2.36 50.56 -5.29
C ASP A 7 2.75 51.03 -6.71
N ARG A 8 4.02 50.79 -7.07
CA ARG A 8 4.54 51.05 -8.42
C ARG A 8 4.91 49.74 -9.10
N TRP A 9 4.73 49.63 -10.41
CA TRP A 9 5.05 48.46 -11.19
C TRP A 9 6.49 47.94 -10.97
N VAL A 10 7.49 48.86 -10.91
CA VAL A 10 8.88 48.48 -10.65
C VAL A 10 9.07 47.87 -9.28
N ASN A 11 8.36 48.39 -8.24
CA ASN A 11 8.45 47.83 -6.90
C ASN A 11 7.82 46.44 -6.84
N ARG A 12 6.65 46.26 -7.46
CA ARG A 12 5.99 44.94 -7.52
C ARG A 12 6.90 43.92 -8.21
N LYS A 13 7.43 44.23 -9.42
CA LYS A 13 8.34 43.34 -10.16
C LYS A 13 9.65 43.05 -9.39
N TYR A 14 10.22 44.03 -8.72
CA TYR A 14 11.40 43.82 -7.88
C TYR A 14 11.10 42.82 -6.76
N HIS A 15 10.01 43.01 -6.02
CA HIS A 15 9.67 42.12 -4.91
C HIS A 15 9.24 40.73 -5.39
N GLU A 16 8.51 40.60 -6.51
CA GLU A 16 8.16 39.35 -7.14
C GLU A 16 9.41 38.57 -7.53
N VAL A 17 10.31 39.13 -8.31
CA VAL A 17 11.54 38.48 -8.76
C VAL A 17 12.46 38.13 -7.58
N THR A 18 12.63 39.05 -6.63
CA THR A 18 13.53 38.83 -5.49
C THR A 18 12.97 37.78 -4.51
N SER A 19 11.66 37.71 -4.33
CA SER A 19 11.02 36.67 -3.53
C SER A 19 11.16 35.31 -4.17
N HIS A 20 10.97 35.24 -5.48
CA HIS A 20 11.13 34.00 -6.23
C HIS A 20 12.53 33.40 -6.13
N TYR A 21 13.52 34.10 -6.71
CA TYR A 21 14.85 33.51 -6.95
C TYR A 21 15.75 33.42 -5.69
N ASN A 22 15.41 34.02 -4.59
CA ASN A 22 16.25 33.94 -3.39
C ASN A 22 15.62 33.13 -2.25
N ALA A 23 14.48 33.58 -1.74
CA ALA A 23 13.94 32.99 -0.52
C ALA A 23 12.96 31.87 -0.81
N TYR A 24 11.99 32.08 -1.73
CA TYR A 24 10.99 31.07 -2.02
C TYR A 24 11.63 29.82 -2.64
N PHE A 25 12.42 29.96 -3.72
CA PHE A 25 13.09 28.87 -4.39
C PHE A 25 13.93 27.99 -3.44
N ASN A 26 14.75 28.61 -2.58
CA ASN A 26 15.52 27.82 -1.61
C ASN A 26 14.68 27.15 -0.52
N GLY A 27 13.46 27.62 -0.27
CA GLY A 27 12.50 26.99 0.64
C GLY A 27 11.82 25.79 -0.03
N GLU A 28 11.37 25.99 -1.27
CA GLU A 28 10.77 24.96 -2.08
C GLU A 28 11.74 23.80 -2.37
N GLU A 29 12.98 24.12 -2.76
CA GLU A 29 14.05 23.14 -2.97
C GLU A 29 14.28 22.28 -1.71
N ALA A 30 14.38 22.91 -0.52
CA ALA A 30 14.55 22.18 0.74
C ALA A 30 13.35 21.27 1.06
N PHE A 31 12.13 21.70 0.74
CA PHE A 31 10.92 20.91 0.89
C PHE A 31 10.91 19.71 -0.07
N ASP A 32 11.13 19.97 -1.36
CA ASP A 32 11.08 18.94 -2.40
C ASP A 32 12.16 17.87 -2.19
N GLU A 33 13.40 18.27 -1.87
CA GLU A 33 14.46 17.33 -1.50
C GLU A 33 14.11 16.45 -0.30
N ALA A 34 13.42 16.98 0.72
CA ALA A 34 13.01 16.21 1.88
C ALA A 34 11.91 15.19 1.51
N VAL A 35 10.93 15.61 0.72
CA VAL A 35 9.83 14.76 0.27
C VAL A 35 10.36 13.64 -0.64
N GLU A 36 11.22 13.98 -1.60
CA GLU A 36 11.83 13.02 -2.50
C GLU A 36 12.69 12.00 -1.74
N GLN A 37 13.53 12.44 -0.82
CA GLN A 37 14.35 11.55 0.01
C GLN A 37 13.48 10.59 0.84
N PHE A 38 12.38 11.07 1.41
CA PHE A 38 11.44 10.25 2.18
C PHE A 38 10.77 9.22 1.28
N GLN A 39 10.20 9.64 0.15
CA GLN A 39 9.49 8.75 -0.77
C GLN A 39 10.39 7.69 -1.40
N ASN A 40 11.65 8.03 -1.70
CA ASN A 40 12.63 7.08 -2.26
C ASN A 40 13.13 6.05 -1.22
N GLY A 41 12.94 6.31 0.07
CA GLY A 41 13.27 5.37 1.16
C GLY A 41 12.17 4.39 1.49
N GLU A 42 10.97 4.55 0.93
CA GLU A 42 9.83 3.67 1.21
C GLU A 42 9.86 2.42 0.31
N GLU A 43 9.88 1.25 0.94
CA GLU A 43 9.73 -0.03 0.26
C GLU A 43 8.25 -0.43 0.17
N TRP A 44 7.84 -1.03 -0.95
CA TRP A 44 6.47 -1.45 -1.17
C TRP A 44 6.28 -2.90 -0.72
N ASP A 45 5.42 -3.10 0.27
CA ASP A 45 4.95 -4.43 0.65
C ASP A 45 3.67 -4.78 -0.16
N PHE A 46 3.80 -5.62 -1.17
CA PHE A 46 2.70 -6.04 -2.04
C PHE A 46 1.71 -7.01 -1.37
N GLU A 47 2.00 -7.48 -0.15
CA GLU A 47 1.05 -8.25 0.66
C GLU A 47 0.08 -7.33 1.42
N GLN A 48 0.42 -6.03 1.55
CA GLN A 48 -0.42 -4.98 2.10
C GLN A 48 -1.02 -4.12 0.99
N PHE A 49 -2.05 -3.34 1.32
CA PHE A 49 -2.52 -2.32 0.41
C PHE A 49 -1.42 -1.30 0.12
N LEU A 50 -1.19 -1.02 -1.17
CA LEU A 50 -0.27 0.07 -1.51
C LEU A 50 -0.85 1.40 -1.01
N PRO A 51 -0.02 2.29 -0.45
CA PRO A 51 -0.48 3.54 0.11
C PRO A 51 -1.01 4.48 -0.97
N ILE A 52 -2.11 5.18 -0.67
CA ILE A 52 -2.62 6.26 -1.53
C ILE A 52 -1.67 7.45 -1.50
N TYR A 53 -1.13 7.77 -0.34
CA TYR A 53 -0.15 8.81 -0.12
C TYR A 53 1.05 8.28 0.66
N PHE A 54 2.24 8.75 0.32
CA PHE A 54 3.44 8.58 1.13
C PHE A 54 3.62 9.80 2.01
N TRP A 55 3.13 9.72 3.24
CA TRP A 55 3.28 10.75 4.24
C TRP A 55 3.95 10.17 5.48
N PRO A 56 4.90 10.88 6.08
CA PRO A 56 5.56 10.41 7.28
C PRO A 56 4.57 10.34 8.45
N ASP A 57 4.69 9.31 9.26
CA ASP A 57 4.08 9.29 10.58
C ASP A 57 4.82 10.23 11.56
N ALA A 58 4.47 10.21 12.84
CA ALA A 58 5.09 11.09 13.84
C ALA A 58 6.57 10.77 14.09
N GLU A 59 6.98 9.51 13.98
CA GLU A 59 8.36 9.06 14.19
C GLU A 59 9.22 9.39 12.96
N GLN A 60 8.76 8.99 11.78
CA GLN A 60 9.42 9.24 10.48
C GLN A 60 9.61 10.75 10.21
N ALA A 61 8.63 11.58 10.62
CA ALA A 61 8.67 13.02 10.42
C ALA A 61 9.93 13.67 11.03
N SER A 62 10.47 13.10 12.10
CA SER A 62 11.66 13.64 12.78
C SER A 62 12.87 13.75 11.85
N GLY A 63 13.04 12.83 10.93
CA GLY A 63 14.10 12.84 9.91
C GLY A 63 14.00 14.00 8.90
N LEU A 64 12.82 14.62 8.78
CA LEU A 64 12.57 15.71 7.83
C LEU A 64 12.68 17.11 8.46
N PHE A 65 12.74 17.22 9.79
CA PHE A 65 12.62 18.49 10.51
C PHE A 65 13.59 19.56 10.01
N ALA A 66 14.86 19.26 9.85
CA ALA A 66 15.86 20.23 9.46
C ALA A 66 15.56 20.92 8.10
N LYS A 67 15.15 20.13 7.10
CA LYS A 67 14.79 20.65 5.77
C LYS A 67 13.45 21.36 5.77
N MET A 68 12.45 20.82 6.49
CA MET A 68 11.13 21.44 6.64
C MET A 68 11.21 22.76 7.39
N ASP A 69 12.03 22.88 8.47
CA ASP A 69 12.27 24.11 9.19
C ASP A 69 12.96 25.16 8.30
N ARG A 70 13.90 24.72 7.44
CA ARG A 70 14.50 25.61 6.44
C ARG A 70 13.46 26.13 5.44
N ALA A 71 12.55 25.28 4.98
CA ALA A 71 11.45 25.68 4.09
C ALA A 71 10.55 26.73 4.76
N ILE A 72 10.18 26.51 6.02
CA ILE A 72 9.38 27.45 6.84
C ILE A 72 10.12 28.77 7.02
N GLU A 73 11.41 28.76 7.42
CA GLU A 73 12.21 29.95 7.60
C GLU A 73 12.30 30.81 6.33
N LYS A 74 12.58 30.17 5.19
CA LYS A 74 12.69 30.85 3.90
C LYS A 74 11.35 31.43 3.45
N SER A 75 10.26 30.70 3.63
CA SER A 75 8.88 31.15 3.34
C SER A 75 8.49 32.33 4.25
N ALA A 76 8.76 32.24 5.54
CA ALA A 76 8.54 33.35 6.49
C ALA A 76 9.33 34.61 6.12
N LYS A 77 10.54 34.45 5.56
CA LYS A 77 11.34 35.56 5.06
C LYS A 77 10.70 36.24 3.83
N VAL A 78 10.07 35.48 2.94
CA VAL A 78 9.27 36.02 1.80
C VAL A 78 8.14 36.88 2.35
N VAL A 79 7.32 36.31 3.25
CA VAL A 79 6.20 37.03 3.85
C VAL A 79 6.66 38.34 4.52
N LYS A 80 7.68 38.28 5.36
CA LYS A 80 8.16 39.42 6.13
C LYS A 80 8.78 40.53 5.27
N LYS A 81 9.51 40.18 4.21
CA LYS A 81 10.31 41.16 3.43
C LYS A 81 9.69 41.58 2.12
N HIS A 82 8.76 40.79 1.58
CA HIS A 82 8.23 40.99 0.23
C HIS A 82 6.71 41.13 0.19
N SER A 83 6.01 41.13 1.32
CA SER A 83 4.58 41.42 1.38
C SER A 83 4.27 42.82 0.91
N MET A 84 3.32 42.96 -0.01
CA MET A 84 2.90 44.24 -0.60
C MET A 84 1.36 44.32 -0.57
N VAL A 85 0.81 44.83 0.52
CA VAL A 85 -0.64 44.98 0.71
C VAL A 85 -1.09 46.38 0.37
N PHE A 86 -1.97 46.53 -0.63
CA PHE A 86 -2.57 47.81 -1.02
C PHE A 86 -4.08 47.66 -1.12
N ALA A 87 -4.81 48.58 -0.53
CA ALA A 87 -6.29 48.51 -0.44
C ALA A 87 -6.79 47.13 0.05
N GLY A 88 -6.11 46.54 1.05
CA GLY A 88 -6.47 45.26 1.62
C GLY A 88 -6.13 44.03 0.73
N LYS A 89 -5.46 44.22 -0.42
CA LYS A 89 -5.10 43.13 -1.33
C LYS A 89 -3.60 42.96 -1.44
N GLN A 90 -3.13 41.74 -1.22
CA GLN A 90 -1.74 41.36 -1.48
C GLN A 90 -1.46 41.38 -3.00
N LYS A 91 -0.29 41.92 -3.38
CA LYS A 91 0.14 42.13 -4.77
C LYS A 91 1.32 41.27 -5.21
N ASN A 92 1.90 40.51 -4.31
CA ASN A 92 3.02 39.61 -4.59
C ASN A 92 2.56 38.16 -4.43
N ASP A 93 2.46 37.40 -5.54
CA ASP A 93 1.97 36.03 -5.60
C ASP A 93 2.80 35.07 -4.75
N TYR A 94 4.12 35.31 -4.65
CA TYR A 94 4.99 34.46 -3.84
C TYR A 94 4.70 34.53 -2.33
N VAL A 95 3.93 35.49 -1.88
CA VAL A 95 3.45 35.53 -0.50
C VAL A 95 2.39 34.44 -0.27
N PHE A 96 1.47 34.21 -1.22
CA PHE A 96 0.48 33.15 -1.11
C PHE A 96 1.17 31.77 -1.15
N LYS A 97 2.06 31.57 -2.12
CA LYS A 97 2.89 30.35 -2.25
C LYS A 97 3.71 30.07 -0.98
N ALA A 98 4.28 31.11 -0.38
CA ALA A 98 5.05 30.99 0.84
C ALA A 98 4.19 30.53 2.04
N TYR A 99 2.97 31.04 2.20
CA TYR A 99 2.05 30.57 3.24
C TYR A 99 1.66 29.10 3.01
N LEU A 100 1.37 28.71 1.76
CA LEU A 100 1.05 27.33 1.43
C LEU A 100 2.25 26.39 1.68
N LEU A 101 3.47 26.83 1.35
CA LEU A 101 4.68 26.05 1.63
C LEU A 101 4.93 25.89 3.14
N ILE A 102 4.62 26.89 3.96
CA ILE A 102 4.65 26.77 5.42
C ILE A 102 3.65 25.70 5.89
N ALA A 103 2.41 25.74 5.39
CA ALA A 103 1.38 24.77 5.76
C ALA A 103 1.78 23.33 5.36
N ARG A 104 2.27 23.15 4.13
CA ARG A 104 2.79 21.85 3.64
C ARG A 104 3.96 21.33 4.48
N SER A 105 4.91 22.21 4.82
CA SER A 105 6.07 21.83 5.64
C SER A 105 5.66 21.39 7.05
N ARG A 106 4.69 22.06 7.66
CA ARG A 106 4.12 21.66 8.96
C ARG A 106 3.42 20.31 8.88
N PHE A 107 2.67 20.05 7.79
CA PHE A 107 2.02 18.77 7.55
C PHE A 107 3.03 17.62 7.51
N TYR A 108 4.13 17.77 6.77
CA TYR A 108 5.21 16.77 6.70
C TYR A 108 6.02 16.65 8.01
N LYS A 109 6.01 17.66 8.86
CA LYS A 109 6.52 17.56 10.24
C LYS A 109 5.54 16.90 11.21
N HIS A 110 4.37 16.45 10.75
CA HIS A 110 3.29 15.92 11.58
C HIS A 110 2.75 16.96 12.60
N GLU A 111 2.97 18.26 12.37
CA GLU A 111 2.41 19.38 13.14
C GLU A 111 0.98 19.70 12.66
N LEU A 112 0.04 18.74 12.87
CA LEU A 112 -1.29 18.75 12.22
C LEU A 112 -2.16 19.93 12.67
N ILE A 113 -2.11 20.33 13.94
CA ILE A 113 -2.86 21.49 14.45
C ILE A 113 -2.35 22.78 13.79
N GLN A 114 -1.03 22.97 13.75
CA GLN A 114 -0.44 24.14 13.14
C GLN A 114 -0.64 24.18 11.62
N THR A 115 -0.79 23.02 11.00
CA THR A 115 -1.19 22.90 9.58
C THR A 115 -2.58 23.48 9.39
N LEU A 116 -3.57 23.07 10.22
CA LEU A 116 -4.93 23.64 10.16
C LEU A 116 -4.97 25.12 10.44
N GLU A 117 -4.19 25.63 11.40
CA GLU A 117 -4.06 27.07 11.65
C GLU A 117 -3.54 27.82 10.41
N ALA A 118 -2.53 27.25 9.74
CA ALA A 118 -1.96 27.86 8.54
C ALA A 118 -2.92 27.82 7.34
N THR A 119 -3.65 26.73 7.15
CA THR A 119 -4.66 26.61 6.08
C THR A 119 -5.84 27.53 6.32
N SER A 120 -6.37 27.60 7.55
CA SER A 120 -7.42 28.55 7.92
C SER A 120 -6.99 30.00 7.66
N TYR A 121 -5.75 30.35 8.01
CA TYR A 121 -5.23 31.68 7.72
C TYR A 121 -5.25 32.01 6.22
N ILE A 122 -4.87 31.05 5.36
CA ILE A 122 -4.89 31.25 3.90
C ILE A 122 -6.33 31.47 3.42
N GLU A 123 -7.27 30.66 3.87
CA GLU A 123 -8.68 30.76 3.48
C GLU A 123 -9.31 32.07 3.91
N ASP A 124 -9.12 32.47 5.15
CA ASP A 124 -9.70 33.69 5.73
C ASP A 124 -9.16 34.99 5.10
N ASN A 125 -7.85 35.03 4.80
CA ASN A 125 -7.19 36.21 4.32
C ASN A 125 -7.08 36.29 2.79
N PHE A 126 -7.09 35.15 2.09
CA PHE A 126 -6.85 35.11 0.65
C PHE A 126 -8.03 34.52 -0.15
N GLY A 127 -9.01 33.91 0.49
CA GLY A 127 -10.14 33.24 -0.16
C GLY A 127 -10.99 34.10 -1.10
N ARG A 128 -10.86 35.44 -1.04
CA ARG A 128 -11.53 36.40 -1.93
C ARG A 128 -10.60 37.06 -2.93
N ILE A 129 -9.37 36.57 -3.04
CA ILE A 129 -8.35 37.13 -3.94
C ILE A 129 -8.16 36.18 -5.12
N GLU A 130 -8.63 36.59 -6.31
CA GLU A 130 -8.53 35.82 -7.55
C GLU A 130 -7.10 35.34 -7.83
N LEU A 131 -6.10 36.18 -7.53
CA LEU A 131 -4.69 35.88 -7.70
C LEU A 131 -4.17 34.74 -6.80
N ALA A 132 -4.92 34.34 -5.78
CA ALA A 132 -4.59 33.28 -4.84
C ALA A 132 -5.52 32.05 -4.98
N GLU A 133 -6.30 31.97 -6.03
CA GLU A 133 -7.31 30.90 -6.20
C GLU A 133 -6.68 29.51 -6.15
N ASP A 134 -5.53 29.31 -6.80
CA ASP A 134 -4.79 28.04 -6.79
C ASP A 134 -4.32 27.69 -5.38
N GLU A 135 -3.66 28.62 -4.68
CA GLU A 135 -3.14 28.36 -3.33
C GLU A 135 -4.26 28.14 -2.31
N VAL A 136 -5.42 28.79 -2.48
CA VAL A 136 -6.60 28.57 -1.65
C VAL A 136 -7.17 27.16 -1.90
N PHE A 137 -7.22 26.69 -3.16
CA PHE A 137 -7.63 25.34 -3.47
C PHE A 137 -6.71 24.30 -2.79
N TRP A 138 -5.39 24.44 -2.97
CA TRP A 138 -4.43 23.53 -2.36
C TRP A 138 -4.43 23.60 -0.83
N SER A 139 -4.72 24.76 -0.25
CA SER A 139 -4.90 24.94 1.19
C SER A 139 -6.10 24.16 1.71
N LYS A 140 -7.27 24.28 1.08
CA LYS A 140 -8.47 23.51 1.43
C LYS A 140 -8.25 22.01 1.31
N LEU A 141 -7.59 21.58 0.24
CA LEU A 141 -7.26 20.17 0.06
C LEU A 141 -6.35 19.65 1.16
N LEU A 142 -5.32 20.43 1.54
CA LEU A 142 -4.41 20.10 2.63
C LEU A 142 -5.13 20.07 3.99
N ALA A 143 -6.10 20.97 4.22
CA ALA A 143 -6.94 20.95 5.42
C ALA A 143 -7.78 19.67 5.48
N ALA A 144 -8.42 19.27 4.38
CA ALA A 144 -9.14 18.00 4.29
C ALA A 144 -8.24 16.79 4.59
N GLN A 145 -7.06 16.73 3.96
CA GLN A 145 -6.05 15.69 4.22
C GLN A 145 -5.61 15.65 5.68
N THR A 146 -5.44 16.83 6.29
CA THR A 146 -5.06 16.94 7.70
C THR A 146 -6.19 16.45 8.62
N HIS A 147 -7.44 16.80 8.33
CA HIS A 147 -8.60 16.30 9.07
C HIS A 147 -8.74 14.77 8.95
N ILE A 148 -8.49 14.18 7.77
CA ILE A 148 -8.51 12.73 7.60
C ILE A 148 -7.44 12.08 8.51
N ARG A 149 -6.21 12.61 8.52
CA ARG A 149 -5.12 12.10 9.38
C ARG A 149 -5.41 12.22 10.88
N MET A 150 -6.25 13.18 11.27
CA MET A 150 -6.72 13.36 12.64
C MET A 150 -8.01 12.60 12.94
N GLU A 151 -8.52 11.80 11.99
CA GLU A 151 -9.80 11.08 12.06
C GLU A 151 -11.02 12.01 12.27
N ASN A 152 -10.87 13.28 11.95
CA ASN A 152 -11.96 14.27 11.97
C ASN A 152 -12.76 14.20 10.66
N PHE A 153 -13.40 13.07 10.41
CA PHE A 153 -14.04 12.76 9.12
C PHE A 153 -15.18 13.70 8.74
N PHE A 154 -15.92 14.22 9.70
CA PHE A 154 -16.99 15.18 9.42
C PHE A 154 -16.44 16.49 8.82
N GLN A 155 -15.38 17.04 9.39
CA GLN A 155 -14.74 18.24 8.88
C GLN A 155 -14.05 18.00 7.53
N ALA A 156 -13.44 16.81 7.36
CA ALA A 156 -12.84 16.42 6.10
C ALA A 156 -13.89 16.36 4.97
N GLU A 157 -15.06 15.77 5.23
CA GLU A 157 -16.15 15.66 4.26
C GLU A 157 -16.65 17.05 3.84
N GLN A 158 -16.90 17.96 4.79
CA GLN A 158 -17.30 19.33 4.49
C GLN A 158 -16.30 20.05 3.57
N GLN A 159 -15.02 19.94 3.85
CA GLN A 159 -13.96 20.55 3.03
C GLN A 159 -13.92 19.94 1.62
N LEU A 160 -14.06 18.62 1.52
CA LEU A 160 -14.06 17.91 0.24
C LEU A 160 -15.29 18.27 -0.61
N ASP A 161 -16.49 18.35 -0.03
CA ASP A 161 -17.71 18.74 -0.74
C ASP A 161 -17.59 20.13 -1.34
N GLU A 162 -16.97 21.08 -0.63
CA GLU A 162 -16.73 22.42 -1.16
C GLU A 162 -15.83 22.43 -2.40
N LEU A 163 -14.84 21.53 -2.49
CA LEU A 163 -13.91 21.46 -3.61
C LEU A 163 -14.59 21.01 -4.90
N TYR A 164 -15.63 20.16 -4.81
CA TYR A 164 -16.34 19.63 -5.99
C TYR A 164 -17.47 20.53 -6.52
N THR A 165 -17.65 21.73 -5.96
CA THR A 165 -18.66 22.69 -6.44
C THR A 165 -18.34 23.28 -7.81
N LYS A 166 -17.10 23.18 -8.27
CA LYS A 166 -16.61 23.72 -9.56
C LYS A 166 -16.02 22.63 -10.44
N LYS A 167 -15.93 22.90 -11.75
CA LYS A 167 -15.12 22.07 -12.65
C LYS A 167 -13.64 22.33 -12.37
N LEU A 168 -12.95 21.31 -11.90
CA LEU A 168 -11.54 21.40 -11.54
C LEU A 168 -10.61 21.24 -12.76
N PRO A 169 -9.47 21.95 -12.82
CA PRO A 169 -8.35 21.64 -13.68
C PRO A 169 -7.83 20.20 -13.46
N LYS A 170 -7.11 19.66 -14.45
CA LYS A 170 -6.71 18.23 -14.44
C LYS A 170 -5.88 17.84 -13.19
N ALA A 171 -4.93 18.69 -12.79
CA ALA A 171 -4.07 18.41 -11.64
C ALA A 171 -4.85 18.46 -10.31
N GLU A 172 -5.70 19.47 -10.15
CA GLU A 172 -6.58 19.62 -8.99
C GLU A 172 -7.59 18.48 -8.90
N LEU A 173 -8.20 18.09 -10.03
CA LEU A 173 -9.13 16.97 -10.10
C LEU A 173 -8.47 15.66 -9.66
N PHE A 174 -7.24 15.40 -10.14
CA PHE A 174 -6.48 14.21 -9.75
C PHE A 174 -6.26 14.16 -8.22
N GLU A 175 -5.75 15.24 -7.63
CA GLU A 175 -5.47 15.26 -6.19
C GLU A 175 -6.75 15.26 -5.35
N ALA A 176 -7.84 15.90 -5.81
CA ALA A 176 -9.13 15.83 -5.14
C ALA A 176 -9.69 14.39 -5.15
N GLN A 177 -9.65 13.68 -6.29
CA GLN A 177 -10.06 12.27 -6.40
C GLN A 177 -9.21 11.37 -5.50
N LYS A 178 -7.91 11.59 -5.47
CA LYS A 178 -6.96 10.84 -4.63
C LYS A 178 -7.23 11.09 -3.13
N THR A 179 -7.60 12.32 -2.75
CA THR A 179 -7.99 12.63 -1.37
C THR A 179 -9.34 12.02 -0.99
N MET A 180 -10.32 12.00 -1.90
CA MET A 180 -11.58 11.25 -1.71
C MET A 180 -11.32 9.75 -1.53
N ALA A 181 -10.41 9.17 -2.33
CA ALA A 181 -10.01 7.79 -2.16
C ALA A 181 -9.43 7.53 -0.75
N TYR A 182 -8.55 8.41 -0.29
CA TYR A 182 -7.95 8.33 1.04
C TYR A 182 -8.98 8.50 2.16
N PHE A 183 -9.93 9.42 2.00
CA PHE A 183 -11.04 9.65 2.95
C PHE A 183 -11.89 8.40 3.17
N HIS A 184 -12.29 7.72 2.08
CA HIS A 184 -13.06 6.48 2.20
C HIS A 184 -12.21 5.30 2.66
N PHE A 185 -10.96 5.20 2.19
CA PHE A 185 -10.02 4.15 2.58
C PHE A 185 -9.75 4.18 4.09
N SER A 186 -9.53 5.36 4.68
CA SER A 186 -9.27 5.55 6.12
C SER A 186 -10.48 5.17 7.00
N GLN A 187 -11.68 5.09 6.41
CA GLN A 187 -12.90 4.64 7.09
C GLN A 187 -13.29 3.20 6.74
N GLU A 188 -12.41 2.46 6.04
CA GLU A 188 -12.67 1.10 5.56
C GLU A 188 -13.92 0.97 4.67
N ARG A 189 -14.34 2.07 4.04
CA ARG A 189 -15.41 2.08 3.04
C ARG A 189 -14.87 1.62 1.69
N TRP A 190 -14.61 0.30 1.60
CA TRP A 190 -13.83 -0.29 0.52
C TRP A 190 -14.43 -0.09 -0.87
N SER A 191 -15.76 -0.07 -1.00
CA SER A 191 -16.43 0.12 -2.29
C SER A 191 -16.24 1.53 -2.83
N GLU A 192 -16.43 2.54 -1.98
CA GLU A 192 -16.24 3.95 -2.30
C GLU A 192 -14.76 4.27 -2.51
N ALA A 193 -13.88 3.70 -1.67
CA ALA A 193 -12.44 3.83 -1.85
C ALA A 193 -12.00 3.29 -3.21
N GLN A 194 -12.48 2.12 -3.62
CA GLN A 194 -12.19 1.51 -4.92
C GLN A 194 -12.65 2.42 -6.08
N TYR A 195 -13.87 2.97 -6.01
CA TYR A 195 -14.39 3.88 -7.01
C TYR A 195 -13.47 5.10 -7.20
N TRP A 196 -13.08 5.75 -6.10
CA TRP A 196 -12.24 6.95 -6.15
C TRP A 196 -10.78 6.65 -6.52
N VAL A 197 -10.23 5.50 -6.09
CA VAL A 197 -8.90 5.05 -6.53
C VAL A 197 -8.88 4.82 -8.04
N ALA A 198 -9.91 4.17 -8.60
CA ALA A 198 -10.03 3.96 -10.04
C ALA A 198 -10.13 5.30 -10.81
N ALA A 199 -10.92 6.25 -10.31
CA ALA A 199 -11.04 7.59 -10.89
C ALA A 199 -9.70 8.35 -10.86
N ALA A 200 -9.00 8.31 -9.73
CA ALA A 200 -7.68 8.92 -9.59
C ALA A 200 -6.64 8.27 -10.53
N ALA A 201 -6.65 6.94 -10.66
CA ALA A 201 -5.77 6.21 -11.59
C ALA A 201 -5.98 6.65 -13.04
N GLN A 202 -7.23 6.90 -13.45
CA GLN A 202 -7.54 7.40 -14.80
C GLN A 202 -7.05 8.83 -15.02
N SER A 203 -7.15 9.69 -14.00
CA SER A 203 -6.76 11.10 -14.07
C SER A 203 -5.25 11.31 -13.92
N ALA A 204 -4.52 10.33 -13.38
CA ALA A 204 -3.09 10.42 -13.15
C ALA A 204 -2.31 10.67 -14.45
N SER A 205 -1.44 11.69 -14.42
CA SER A 205 -0.54 12.03 -15.53
C SER A 205 0.88 11.49 -15.34
N ILE A 206 1.28 11.24 -14.10
CA ILE A 206 2.58 10.66 -13.76
C ILE A 206 2.46 9.14 -13.79
N LYS A 207 3.34 8.46 -14.56
CA LYS A 207 3.30 7.02 -14.79
C LYS A 207 3.37 6.21 -13.49
N SER A 208 4.27 6.56 -12.58
CA SER A 208 4.44 5.86 -11.30
C SER A 208 3.18 5.93 -10.43
N GLU A 209 2.55 7.11 -10.33
CA GLU A 209 1.28 7.29 -9.64
C GLU A 209 0.16 6.45 -10.26
N LYS A 210 0.09 6.47 -11.60
CA LYS A 210 -0.90 5.69 -12.35
C LYS A 210 -0.74 4.19 -12.10
N VAL A 211 0.49 3.68 -12.16
CA VAL A 211 0.82 2.27 -11.89
C VAL A 211 0.39 1.90 -10.47
N ARG A 212 0.78 2.67 -9.47
CA ARG A 212 0.49 2.42 -8.06
C ARG A 212 -1.02 2.42 -7.77
N LEU A 213 -1.75 3.44 -8.26
CA LEU A 213 -3.20 3.52 -8.05
C LEU A 213 -3.96 2.44 -8.82
N THR A 214 -3.50 2.03 -10.01
CA THR A 214 -4.09 0.90 -10.74
C THR A 214 -3.86 -0.41 -9.97
N TYR A 215 -2.68 -0.59 -9.38
CA TYR A 215 -2.38 -1.73 -8.52
C TYR A 215 -3.28 -1.75 -7.27
N LEU A 216 -3.40 -0.62 -6.57
CA LEU A 216 -4.28 -0.49 -5.41
C LEU A 216 -5.75 -0.74 -5.77
N ASN A 217 -6.19 -0.29 -6.95
CA ASN A 217 -7.52 -0.60 -7.45
C ASN A 217 -7.74 -2.11 -7.58
N ALA A 218 -6.75 -2.85 -8.09
CA ALA A 218 -6.81 -4.30 -8.18
C ALA A 218 -6.89 -4.96 -6.79
N GLN A 219 -6.11 -4.49 -5.83
CA GLN A 219 -6.16 -4.97 -4.43
C GLN A 219 -7.53 -4.74 -3.79
N LEU A 220 -8.13 -3.56 -4.00
CA LEU A 220 -9.46 -3.25 -3.48
C LEU A 220 -10.56 -4.09 -4.13
N LEU A 221 -10.46 -4.36 -5.43
CA LEU A 221 -11.37 -5.28 -6.13
C LEU A 221 -11.27 -6.70 -5.54
N ALA A 222 -10.06 -7.21 -5.27
CA ALA A 222 -9.87 -8.49 -4.59
C ALA A 222 -10.49 -8.49 -3.19
N LYS A 223 -10.28 -7.42 -2.41
CA LYS A 223 -10.88 -7.25 -1.08
C LYS A 223 -12.41 -7.29 -1.09
N LEU A 224 -13.01 -6.78 -2.17
CA LEU A 224 -14.46 -6.78 -2.40
C LEU A 224 -14.99 -8.11 -2.94
N GLY A 225 -14.14 -9.15 -3.08
CA GLY A 225 -14.52 -10.44 -3.64
C GLY A 225 -14.75 -10.45 -5.16
N LYS A 226 -14.28 -9.40 -5.86
CA LYS A 226 -14.38 -9.24 -7.31
C LYS A 226 -13.09 -9.77 -7.97
N GLY A 227 -12.86 -11.10 -7.86
CA GLY A 227 -11.61 -11.73 -8.29
C GLY A 227 -11.33 -11.53 -9.78
N TYR A 228 -12.31 -11.74 -10.64
CA TYR A 228 -12.15 -11.57 -12.08
C TYR A 228 -11.77 -10.12 -12.46
N GLU A 229 -12.48 -9.12 -11.93
CA GLU A 229 -12.19 -7.72 -12.17
C GLU A 229 -10.82 -7.31 -11.59
N SER A 230 -10.45 -7.91 -10.46
CA SER A 230 -9.12 -7.75 -9.87
C SER A 230 -8.03 -8.27 -10.81
N ALA A 231 -8.20 -9.47 -11.37
CA ALA A 231 -7.26 -10.04 -12.33
C ALA A 231 -7.09 -9.15 -13.57
N LEU A 232 -8.18 -8.58 -14.10
CA LEU A 232 -8.14 -7.62 -15.20
C LEU A 232 -7.42 -6.34 -14.82
N ALA A 233 -7.66 -5.81 -13.60
CA ALA A 233 -6.97 -4.62 -13.13
C ALA A 233 -5.46 -4.84 -12.94
N TYR A 234 -5.01 -6.01 -12.48
CA TYR A 234 -3.59 -6.37 -12.48
C TYR A 234 -3.01 -6.49 -13.90
N GLU A 235 -3.79 -6.98 -14.86
CA GLU A 235 -3.36 -6.96 -16.27
C GLU A 235 -3.17 -5.53 -16.79
N ASP A 236 -4.03 -4.59 -16.37
CA ASP A 236 -3.87 -3.18 -16.73
C ASP A 236 -2.60 -2.56 -16.10
N VAL A 237 -2.20 -2.98 -14.88
CA VAL A 237 -0.89 -2.62 -14.33
C VAL A 237 0.24 -3.07 -15.27
N LEU A 238 0.19 -4.32 -15.76
CA LEU A 238 1.22 -4.85 -16.67
C LEU A 238 1.27 -4.11 -18.01
N LYS A 239 0.11 -3.68 -18.55
CA LYS A 239 0.01 -2.87 -19.78
C LYS A 239 0.64 -1.47 -19.63
N LEU A 240 0.76 -0.96 -18.41
CA LEU A 240 1.45 0.30 -18.13
C LEU A 240 2.99 0.16 -18.17
N HIS A 241 3.52 -1.05 -18.29
CA HIS A 241 4.96 -1.34 -18.31
C HIS A 241 5.69 -0.68 -17.14
N PRO A 242 5.45 -1.11 -15.89
CA PRO A 242 6.15 -0.57 -14.73
C PRO A 242 7.67 -0.60 -14.92
N ASP A 243 8.35 0.43 -14.41
CA ASP A 243 9.81 0.51 -14.52
C ASP A 243 10.50 -0.40 -13.47
N ASP A 244 9.80 -0.65 -12.35
CA ASP A 244 10.21 -1.54 -11.29
C ASP A 244 9.78 -2.99 -11.60
N TYR A 245 10.73 -3.94 -11.42
CA TYR A 245 10.48 -5.35 -11.65
C TYR A 245 9.59 -5.96 -10.57
N ASP A 246 9.72 -5.55 -9.31
CA ASP A 246 8.99 -6.12 -8.19
C ASP A 246 7.49 -5.89 -8.32
N ILE A 247 7.08 -4.69 -8.74
CA ILE A 247 5.66 -4.43 -9.03
C ILE A 247 5.18 -5.23 -10.26
N THR A 248 6.03 -5.41 -11.27
CA THR A 248 5.70 -6.23 -12.45
C THR A 248 5.50 -7.68 -12.05
N PHE A 249 6.43 -8.24 -11.28
CA PHE A 249 6.35 -9.60 -10.79
C PHE A 249 5.12 -9.78 -9.89
N SER A 250 4.93 -8.88 -8.92
CA SER A 250 3.80 -8.94 -8.01
C SER A 250 2.46 -8.85 -8.73
N ALA A 251 2.32 -7.96 -9.73
CA ALA A 251 1.10 -7.88 -10.54
C ALA A 251 0.83 -9.18 -11.32
N GLN A 252 1.87 -9.86 -11.85
CA GLN A 252 1.72 -11.16 -12.51
C GLN A 252 1.23 -12.24 -11.55
N ILE A 253 1.82 -12.31 -10.35
CA ILE A 253 1.44 -13.27 -9.30
C ILE A 253 0.02 -13.00 -8.81
N LYS A 254 -0.31 -11.75 -8.48
CA LYS A 254 -1.66 -11.38 -8.00
C LYS A 254 -2.73 -11.55 -9.08
N ARG A 255 -2.41 -11.31 -10.36
CA ARG A 255 -3.30 -11.67 -11.47
C ARG A 255 -3.57 -13.17 -11.52
N ALA A 256 -2.53 -14.00 -11.38
CA ALA A 256 -2.66 -15.45 -11.38
C ALA A 256 -3.43 -15.95 -10.15
N GLU A 257 -3.21 -15.34 -8.98
CA GLU A 257 -3.92 -15.66 -7.73
C GLU A 257 -5.42 -15.40 -7.86
N ASN A 258 -5.81 -14.30 -8.51
CA ASN A 258 -7.19 -13.90 -8.74
C ASN A 258 -7.80 -14.46 -10.06
N PHE A 259 -7.05 -15.29 -10.80
CA PHE A 259 -7.56 -15.94 -12.03
C PHE A 259 -8.70 -16.87 -11.70
N ASP A 260 -9.81 -16.74 -12.42
CA ASP A 260 -11.00 -17.56 -12.23
C ASP A 260 -10.97 -18.79 -13.17
N VAL A 261 -10.65 -19.95 -12.63
CA VAL A 261 -10.56 -21.23 -13.37
C VAL A 261 -11.92 -21.73 -13.84
N PHE A 262 -13.02 -21.17 -13.35
CA PHE A 262 -14.37 -21.53 -13.78
C PHE A 262 -14.89 -20.62 -14.91
N MET A 263 -14.30 -19.44 -15.06
CA MET A 263 -14.64 -18.50 -16.13
C MET A 263 -13.70 -18.58 -17.32
N GLU A 264 -12.45 -19.01 -17.11
CA GLU A 264 -11.39 -19.03 -18.10
C GLU A 264 -10.66 -20.39 -18.13
N ASP A 265 -10.10 -20.77 -19.28
CA ASP A 265 -9.32 -22.00 -19.42
C ASP A 265 -8.03 -21.92 -18.60
N ILE A 266 -7.85 -22.84 -17.64
CA ILE A 266 -6.67 -22.93 -16.78
C ILE A 266 -5.36 -22.95 -17.58
N SER A 267 -5.36 -23.48 -18.81
CA SER A 267 -4.17 -23.53 -19.67
C SER A 267 -3.57 -22.14 -19.96
N ILE A 268 -4.37 -21.09 -19.82
CA ILE A 268 -3.92 -19.70 -20.00
C ILE A 268 -2.95 -19.33 -18.88
N ILE A 269 -3.38 -19.56 -17.63
CA ILE A 269 -2.56 -19.20 -16.46
C ILE A 269 -1.37 -20.13 -16.31
N GLU A 270 -1.51 -21.42 -16.62
CA GLU A 270 -0.41 -22.37 -16.62
C GLU A 270 0.72 -21.97 -17.58
N LYS A 271 0.38 -21.49 -18.78
CA LYS A 271 1.38 -20.97 -19.73
C LYS A 271 2.12 -19.75 -19.16
N VAL A 272 1.40 -18.86 -18.47
CA VAL A 272 1.99 -17.68 -17.82
C VAL A 272 2.95 -18.12 -16.71
N LEU A 273 2.50 -18.98 -15.78
CA LEU A 273 3.31 -19.46 -14.67
C LEU A 273 4.53 -20.26 -15.16
N ASN A 274 4.38 -21.10 -16.18
CA ASN A 274 5.51 -21.81 -16.82
C ASN A 274 6.52 -20.84 -17.46
N LYS A 275 6.05 -19.75 -18.08
CA LYS A 275 6.93 -18.71 -18.62
C LYS A 275 7.70 -18.00 -17.51
N MET A 276 7.01 -17.67 -16.41
CA MET A 276 7.63 -17.03 -15.23
C MET A 276 8.70 -17.92 -14.61
N LEU A 277 8.47 -19.26 -14.49
CA LEU A 277 9.46 -20.22 -13.95
C LEU A 277 10.73 -20.33 -14.81
N LYS A 278 10.63 -20.06 -16.12
CA LYS A 278 11.76 -20.10 -17.07
C LYS A 278 12.56 -18.80 -17.12
N ASP A 279 12.05 -17.72 -16.57
CA ASP A 279 12.74 -16.44 -16.51
C ASP A 279 13.72 -16.44 -15.33
N ASP A 280 15.01 -16.23 -15.63
CA ASP A 280 16.09 -16.22 -14.63
C ASP A 280 15.91 -15.11 -13.58
N LYS A 281 15.19 -14.04 -13.91
CA LYS A 281 14.84 -12.99 -12.96
C LYS A 281 13.97 -13.49 -11.80
N ASN A 282 13.27 -14.59 -12.00
CA ASN A 282 12.33 -15.17 -11.04
C ASN A 282 12.93 -16.30 -10.18
N ILE A 283 14.23 -16.52 -10.19
CA ILE A 283 14.85 -17.62 -9.44
C ILE A 283 14.49 -17.52 -7.94
N THR A 284 14.55 -16.33 -7.36
CA THR A 284 14.24 -16.08 -5.94
C THR A 284 12.74 -16.05 -5.63
N TYR A 285 11.89 -16.01 -6.65
CA TYR A 285 10.44 -15.93 -6.53
C TYR A 285 9.73 -17.24 -6.93
N ARG A 286 10.47 -18.31 -7.25
CA ARG A 286 9.90 -19.60 -7.70
C ARG A 286 8.95 -20.21 -6.68
N ASP A 287 9.20 -20.00 -5.40
CA ASP A 287 8.34 -20.43 -4.31
C ASP A 287 6.93 -19.84 -4.42
N GLN A 288 6.81 -18.54 -4.73
CA GLN A 288 5.52 -17.86 -4.91
C GLN A 288 4.81 -18.36 -6.18
N ILE A 289 5.56 -18.58 -7.27
CA ILE A 289 4.98 -19.07 -8.53
C ILE A 289 4.38 -20.46 -8.34
N TYR A 290 5.12 -21.38 -7.71
CA TYR A 290 4.60 -22.72 -7.41
C TYR A 290 3.44 -22.70 -6.44
N TYR A 291 3.46 -21.81 -5.46
CA TYR A 291 2.37 -21.64 -4.50
C TYR A 291 1.07 -21.23 -5.20
N VAL A 292 1.12 -20.18 -6.03
CA VAL A 292 -0.06 -19.71 -6.77
C VAL A 292 -0.57 -20.79 -7.75
N TRP A 293 0.35 -21.55 -8.39
CA TRP A 293 -0.07 -22.68 -9.22
C TRP A 293 -0.83 -23.71 -8.40
N ALA A 294 -0.32 -24.05 -7.22
CA ALA A 294 -1.02 -24.98 -6.33
C ALA A 294 -2.41 -24.48 -5.92
N LEU A 295 -2.59 -23.16 -5.72
CA LEU A 295 -3.92 -22.60 -5.44
C LEU A 295 -4.88 -22.83 -6.60
N LYS A 296 -4.43 -22.70 -7.85
CA LYS A 296 -5.29 -22.95 -9.03
C LYS A 296 -5.64 -24.44 -9.19
N GLU A 297 -4.73 -25.35 -8.87
CA GLU A 297 -5.03 -26.79 -8.81
C GLU A 297 -6.04 -27.10 -7.69
N LEU A 298 -5.94 -26.43 -6.53
CA LEU A 298 -6.92 -26.58 -5.43
C LEU A 298 -8.30 -26.04 -5.81
N ASP A 299 -8.39 -24.95 -6.55
CA ASP A 299 -9.66 -24.41 -7.05
C ASP A 299 -10.39 -25.45 -7.94
N LEU A 300 -9.65 -26.36 -8.61
CA LEU A 300 -10.15 -27.46 -9.41
C LEU A 300 -10.22 -28.79 -8.65
N GLU A 301 -9.96 -28.81 -7.35
CA GLU A 301 -9.91 -30.02 -6.51
C GLU A 301 -8.85 -31.05 -6.95
N TYR A 302 -7.80 -30.62 -7.68
CA TYR A 302 -6.67 -31.46 -8.11
C TYR A 302 -5.64 -31.57 -6.98
N TYR A 303 -6.01 -32.25 -5.88
CA TYR A 303 -5.21 -32.30 -4.64
C TYR A 303 -3.81 -32.89 -4.82
N PRO A 304 -3.59 -34.00 -5.56
CA PRO A 304 -2.23 -34.54 -5.75
C PRO A 304 -1.30 -33.56 -6.49
N GLU A 305 -1.81 -32.87 -7.51
CA GLU A 305 -1.09 -31.87 -8.29
C GLU A 305 -0.77 -30.67 -7.44
N ALA A 306 -1.74 -30.20 -6.67
CA ALA A 306 -1.57 -29.10 -5.72
C ALA A 306 -0.51 -29.41 -4.65
N GLU A 307 -0.55 -30.60 -4.04
CA GLU A 307 0.49 -31.02 -3.08
C GLU A 307 1.87 -31.05 -3.73
N ALA A 308 2.00 -31.56 -4.95
CA ALA A 308 3.28 -31.59 -5.67
C ALA A 308 3.81 -30.16 -5.88
N LYS A 309 2.96 -29.20 -6.25
CA LYS A 309 3.34 -27.79 -6.41
C LYS A 309 3.70 -27.12 -5.08
N LEU A 310 2.97 -27.41 -4.00
CA LEU A 310 3.31 -26.89 -2.66
C LEU A 310 4.67 -27.40 -2.19
N ARG A 311 4.99 -28.67 -2.43
CA ARG A 311 6.33 -29.22 -2.14
C ARG A 311 7.41 -28.57 -2.98
N GLN A 312 7.16 -28.25 -4.25
CA GLN A 312 8.07 -27.49 -5.11
C GLN A 312 8.24 -26.04 -4.58
N SER A 313 7.18 -25.41 -4.10
CA SER A 313 7.22 -24.10 -3.45
C SER A 313 8.18 -24.13 -2.24
N ILE A 314 7.99 -25.09 -1.33
CA ILE A 314 8.85 -25.24 -0.14
C ILE A 314 10.31 -25.49 -0.53
N ALA A 315 10.55 -26.36 -1.51
CA ALA A 315 11.91 -26.73 -1.95
C ALA A 315 12.66 -25.59 -2.65
N SER A 316 11.93 -24.68 -3.33
CA SER A 316 12.51 -23.54 -4.05
C SER A 316 12.56 -22.26 -3.23
N SER A 317 12.05 -22.26 -1.99
CA SER A 317 12.05 -21.07 -1.14
C SER A 317 13.46 -20.74 -0.65
N VAL A 318 13.95 -19.54 -0.99
CA VAL A 318 15.23 -18.99 -0.57
C VAL A 318 14.96 -17.73 0.22
N ASP A 319 15.32 -17.71 1.51
CA ASP A 319 15.16 -16.56 2.42
C ASP A 319 13.75 -15.95 2.52
N ASN A 320 12.73 -16.72 2.12
CA ASN A 320 11.32 -16.33 2.18
C ASN A 320 10.54 -17.21 3.16
N ALA A 321 10.84 -17.03 4.45
CA ALA A 321 10.24 -17.80 5.54
C ALA A 321 8.71 -17.71 5.56
N ARG A 322 8.14 -16.52 5.26
CA ARG A 322 6.70 -16.29 5.21
C ARG A 322 6.03 -17.11 4.11
N GLN A 323 6.58 -17.13 2.89
CA GLN A 323 6.04 -17.94 1.79
C GLN A 323 6.19 -19.45 2.05
N LYS A 324 7.32 -19.87 2.59
CA LYS A 324 7.55 -21.26 2.97
C LYS A 324 6.54 -21.74 4.01
N GLY A 325 6.29 -20.92 5.03
CA GLY A 325 5.26 -21.17 6.05
C GLY A 325 3.86 -21.28 5.46
N LYS A 326 3.47 -20.34 4.54
CA LYS A 326 2.18 -20.40 3.83
C LYS A 326 2.00 -21.72 3.08
N SER A 327 3.06 -22.23 2.45
CA SER A 327 3.02 -23.50 1.70
C SER A 327 2.84 -24.71 2.62
N TYR A 328 3.51 -24.73 3.78
CA TYR A 328 3.29 -25.73 4.81
C TYR A 328 1.86 -25.68 5.37
N LEU A 329 1.32 -24.47 5.64
CA LEU A 329 -0.06 -24.31 6.11
C LEU A 329 -1.09 -24.87 5.13
N LYS A 330 -0.87 -24.68 3.82
CA LYS A 330 -1.76 -25.26 2.81
C LYS A 330 -1.69 -26.80 2.78
N LEU A 331 -0.48 -27.38 2.87
CA LEU A 331 -0.33 -28.84 2.99
C LEU A 331 -0.98 -29.37 4.27
N ALA A 332 -0.83 -28.67 5.38
CA ALA A 332 -1.47 -29.03 6.64
C ALA A 332 -2.99 -29.05 6.55
N GLY A 333 -3.56 -28.00 5.92
CA GLY A 333 -5.01 -27.91 5.66
C GLY A 333 -5.51 -29.08 4.81
N ILE A 334 -4.86 -29.38 3.69
CA ILE A 334 -5.21 -30.53 2.82
C ILE A 334 -5.17 -31.84 3.63
N ALA A 335 -4.06 -32.09 4.35
CA ALA A 335 -3.91 -33.30 5.16
C ALA A 335 -4.98 -33.39 6.26
N PHE A 336 -5.35 -32.29 6.88
CA PHE A 336 -6.41 -32.24 7.89
C PHE A 336 -7.78 -32.58 7.31
N ASP A 337 -8.12 -31.99 6.15
CA ASP A 337 -9.42 -32.23 5.48
C ASP A 337 -9.57 -33.69 5.04
N PHE A 338 -8.48 -34.32 4.63
CA PHE A 338 -8.41 -35.76 4.34
C PHE A 338 -8.22 -36.64 5.59
N LYS A 339 -8.35 -36.09 6.80
CA LYS A 339 -8.20 -36.80 8.09
C LYS A 339 -6.83 -37.50 8.29
N SER A 340 -5.83 -37.05 7.56
CA SER A 340 -4.44 -37.49 7.72
C SER A 340 -3.78 -36.69 8.85
N PHE A 341 -4.27 -36.85 10.07
CA PHE A 341 -3.93 -35.98 11.20
C PHE A 341 -2.45 -36.00 11.56
N VAL A 342 -1.76 -37.12 11.40
CA VAL A 342 -0.30 -37.24 11.63
C VAL A 342 0.47 -36.35 10.65
N ASN A 343 0.11 -36.38 9.37
CA ASN A 343 0.74 -35.51 8.36
C ASN A 343 0.34 -34.05 8.55
N ALA A 344 -0.91 -33.77 8.92
CA ALA A 344 -1.37 -32.42 9.22
C ALA A 344 -0.56 -31.80 10.35
N GLN A 345 -0.36 -32.54 11.47
CA GLN A 345 0.49 -32.13 12.59
C GLN A 345 1.90 -31.77 12.12
N ALA A 346 2.56 -32.69 11.39
CA ALA A 346 3.93 -32.48 10.93
C ALA A 346 4.09 -31.23 10.04
N TYR A 347 3.07 -30.93 9.22
CA TYR A 347 3.08 -29.72 8.40
C TYR A 347 2.78 -28.46 9.20
N TYR A 348 1.87 -28.49 10.19
CA TYR A 348 1.65 -27.35 11.10
C TYR A 348 2.90 -27.03 11.92
N ASP A 349 3.53 -28.05 12.51
CA ASP A 349 4.79 -27.88 13.23
C ASP A 349 5.89 -27.27 12.34
N SER A 350 5.98 -27.74 11.08
CA SER A 350 6.92 -27.19 10.10
C SER A 350 6.60 -25.74 9.75
N ALA A 351 5.31 -25.37 9.66
CA ALA A 351 4.89 -24.01 9.39
C ALA A 351 5.26 -23.07 10.54
N ILE A 352 4.95 -23.46 11.79
CA ILE A 352 5.26 -22.67 12.99
C ILE A 352 6.77 -22.46 13.12
N ALA A 353 7.57 -23.50 12.84
CA ALA A 353 9.04 -23.41 12.94
C ALA A 353 9.68 -22.42 11.96
N VAL A 354 9.02 -22.08 10.83
CA VAL A 354 9.59 -21.19 9.82
C VAL A 354 8.88 -19.83 9.72
N LEU A 355 7.64 -19.71 10.20
CA LEU A 355 6.90 -18.45 10.14
C LEU A 355 7.56 -17.40 11.04
N PRO A 356 7.61 -16.13 10.59
CA PRO A 356 8.13 -15.05 11.42
C PRO A 356 7.19 -14.76 12.61
N MET A 357 7.73 -14.23 13.69
CA MET A 357 7.00 -13.95 14.94
C MET A 357 5.84 -12.95 14.76
N ASP A 358 5.93 -12.09 13.77
CA ASP A 358 4.92 -11.10 13.40
C ASP A 358 3.85 -11.64 12.43
N TYR A 359 3.85 -12.96 12.15
CA TYR A 359 2.88 -13.55 11.24
C TYR A 359 1.46 -13.46 11.84
N PRO A 360 0.48 -12.86 11.12
CA PRO A 360 -0.87 -12.70 11.63
C PRO A 360 -1.52 -14.03 12.01
N GLY A 361 -1.98 -14.15 13.26
CA GLY A 361 -2.66 -15.34 13.75
C GLY A 361 -1.74 -16.50 14.15
N LEU A 362 -0.43 -16.26 14.33
CA LEU A 362 0.52 -17.28 14.78
C LEU A 362 0.09 -17.91 16.11
N ASP A 363 -0.32 -17.11 17.10
CA ASP A 363 -0.80 -17.59 18.41
C ASP A 363 -1.98 -18.57 18.25
N THR A 364 -2.96 -18.21 17.42
CA THR A 364 -4.11 -19.07 17.13
C THR A 364 -3.70 -20.38 16.43
N LEU A 365 -2.68 -20.32 15.57
CA LEU A 365 -2.13 -21.48 14.89
C LEU A 365 -1.45 -22.42 15.89
N GLU A 366 -0.66 -21.88 16.84
CA GLU A 366 -0.02 -22.64 17.90
C GLU A 366 -1.03 -23.34 18.81
N GLU A 367 -2.10 -22.66 19.22
CA GLU A 367 -3.20 -23.23 20.00
C GLU A 367 -3.87 -24.41 19.26
N ARG A 368 -4.20 -24.24 17.97
CA ARG A 368 -4.79 -25.31 17.14
C ARG A 368 -3.86 -26.50 17.00
N THR A 369 -2.57 -26.23 16.82
CA THR A 369 -1.56 -27.30 16.68
C THR A 369 -1.40 -28.07 17.98
N SER A 370 -1.46 -27.41 19.14
CA SER A 370 -1.44 -28.06 20.44
C SER A 370 -2.59 -29.05 20.61
N VAL A 371 -3.82 -28.67 20.24
CA VAL A 371 -5.00 -29.57 20.27
C VAL A 371 -4.82 -30.75 19.31
N LEU A 372 -4.26 -30.52 18.12
CA LEU A 372 -3.99 -31.58 17.14
C LEU A 372 -2.92 -32.55 17.63
N ASN A 373 -1.90 -32.04 18.35
CA ASN A 373 -0.85 -32.87 18.96
C ASN A 373 -1.44 -33.87 19.98
N ASP A 374 -2.37 -33.40 20.81
CA ASP A 374 -3.08 -34.27 21.75
C ASP A 374 -3.90 -35.34 21.03
N LEU A 375 -4.61 -34.97 19.98
CA LEU A 375 -5.36 -35.94 19.16
C LEU A 375 -4.44 -36.99 18.54
N VAL A 376 -3.34 -36.56 17.92
CA VAL A 376 -2.37 -37.47 17.26
C VAL A 376 -1.72 -38.40 18.28
N ALA A 377 -1.40 -37.90 19.49
CA ALA A 377 -0.89 -38.73 20.56
C ALA A 377 -1.85 -39.86 20.90
N GLN A 378 -3.16 -39.59 21.02
CA GLN A 378 -4.18 -40.62 21.29
C GLN A 378 -4.32 -41.60 20.11
N LEU A 379 -4.32 -41.10 18.87
CA LEU A 379 -4.38 -41.96 17.68
C LEU A 379 -3.18 -42.90 17.60
N ASN A 380 -1.99 -42.45 17.96
CA ASN A 380 -0.79 -43.29 17.98
C ASN A 380 -0.89 -44.40 19.07
N VAL A 381 -1.48 -44.09 20.24
CA VAL A 381 -1.77 -45.10 21.28
C VAL A 381 -2.73 -46.18 20.71
N VAL A 382 -3.84 -45.76 20.11
CA VAL A 382 -4.82 -46.68 19.53
C VAL A 382 -4.16 -47.55 18.46
N ALA A 383 -3.39 -46.95 17.53
CA ALA A 383 -2.70 -47.70 16.48
C ALA A 383 -1.70 -48.72 17.03
N LEU A 384 -1.00 -48.36 18.13
CA LEU A 384 -0.10 -49.30 18.81
C LEU A 384 -0.88 -50.44 19.43
N GLU A 385 -1.98 -50.15 20.14
CA GLU A 385 -2.83 -51.20 20.75
C GLU A 385 -3.43 -52.14 19.70
N ASP A 386 -3.94 -51.60 18.60
CA ASP A 386 -4.45 -52.37 17.49
C ASP A 386 -3.36 -53.29 16.89
N SER A 387 -2.15 -52.75 16.74
CA SER A 387 -0.98 -53.52 16.28
C SER A 387 -0.66 -54.67 17.21
N LEU A 388 -0.61 -54.39 18.54
CA LEU A 388 -0.36 -55.40 19.58
C LEU A 388 -1.47 -56.48 19.59
N GLN A 389 -2.75 -56.07 19.50
CA GLN A 389 -3.88 -56.98 19.39
C GLN A 389 -3.81 -57.87 18.16
N SER A 390 -3.39 -57.30 17.03
CA SER A 390 -3.22 -58.03 15.77
C SER A 390 -2.10 -59.10 15.86
N MET A 391 -1.18 -58.98 16.78
CA MET A 391 -0.09 -59.93 17.03
C MET A 391 -0.46 -60.96 18.09
N TYR A 392 -1.48 -60.65 18.92
CA TYR A 392 -1.93 -61.57 19.94
C TYR A 392 -2.53 -62.85 19.30
N GLY A 393 -1.94 -64.00 19.63
CA GLY A 393 -2.39 -65.29 19.11
C GLY A 393 -1.68 -65.76 17.82
N LEU A 394 -0.71 -65.01 17.30
CA LEU A 394 0.18 -65.49 16.22
C LEU A 394 1.24 -66.44 16.80
N ASP A 395 1.60 -67.46 16.06
CA ASP A 395 2.73 -68.33 16.41
C ASP A 395 4.07 -67.64 16.09
N ASP A 396 5.18 -68.20 16.64
CA ASP A 396 6.53 -67.66 16.47
C ASP A 396 6.97 -67.50 15.02
N GLN A 397 6.46 -68.33 14.11
CA GLN A 397 6.82 -68.28 12.70
C GLN A 397 6.10 -67.12 11.96
N ALA A 398 4.84 -66.90 12.28
CA ALA A 398 4.05 -65.80 11.78
C ALA A 398 4.53 -64.43 12.32
N LEU A 399 4.93 -64.38 13.57
CA LEU A 399 5.55 -63.17 14.19
C LEU A 399 6.84 -62.77 13.49
N ARG A 400 7.74 -63.73 13.19
CA ARG A 400 9.01 -63.50 12.48
C ARG A 400 8.85 -63.04 11.02
N GLN A 401 7.71 -63.32 10.38
CA GLN A 401 7.43 -62.85 9.03
C GLN A 401 6.86 -61.45 8.99
N LYS A 402 6.40 -60.91 10.13
CA LYS A 402 5.80 -59.57 10.23
C LYS A 402 6.84 -58.50 10.61
N PHE A 403 8.01 -58.92 11.05
CA PHE A 403 9.21 -58.11 11.34
C PHE A 403 10.37 -58.48 10.41
#